data_7300ca01ac214f2ba096894659c169f2
#
_entry.id   7300ca01ac214f2ba096894659c169f2
#
_cell.length_a   1.000
_cell.length_b   1.000
_cell.length_c   1.000
_cell.angle_alpha   90.00
_cell.angle_beta   90.00
_cell.angle_gamma   90.00
#
_symmetry.space_group_name_H-M   'P 1'
#
loop_
_entity.id
_entity.type
_entity.pdbx_description
1 polymer ?
#
loop_
_entity_poly.entity_id
_entity_poly.type
_entity_poly.pdbx_seq_one_letter_code
_entity_poly.pdbx_strand_id
1 'polypeptide(L)'
;ILPESYELIGKENTAENKEMARWHDFIFPLEDKAVYFMGKHSTYVDFFPLLEEKLDKLGSYKVKKTKNKVFDTTFADFRKYDLLFNAVQFIYTVRTAHPQKEDFIDYYRQIDIPAIARTAGILNYPNGLRLFVNAYMLKSMVSDSSSAGEKRKNPVSAMLKEDVGMISNDTIKGEIALMFSGMSKTQVGLEQYK
;
A
#
# COMPACT_ATOMS: atom_id res chain seq x y z
N ILE A 1 8.69 2.14 17.83
CA ILE A 1 7.91 0.95 18.22
C ILE A 1 6.65 1.46 18.87
N LEU A 2 5.49 1.26 18.22
CA LEU A 2 4.21 1.52 18.86
C LEU A 2 3.95 0.42 19.89
N PRO A 3 3.45 0.72 21.08
CA PRO A 3 3.11 -0.29 22.06
C PRO A 3 1.91 -1.14 21.56
N GLU A 4 1.86 -2.40 21.96
CA GLU A 4 0.74 -3.30 21.66
C GLU A 4 -0.59 -2.78 22.21
N SER A 5 -0.55 -1.96 23.25
CA SER A 5 -1.70 -1.28 23.82
C SER A 5 -1.34 0.13 24.28
N TYR A 6 -2.28 1.05 24.16
CA TYR A 6 -2.15 2.42 24.66
C TYR A 6 -3.50 2.95 25.13
N GLU A 7 -3.47 3.89 26.07
CA GLU A 7 -4.66 4.56 26.56
C GLU A 7 -4.68 6.03 26.15
N LEU A 8 -5.80 6.47 25.60
CA LEU A 8 -6.02 7.88 25.25
C LEU A 8 -6.50 8.64 26.49
N ILE A 9 -5.68 9.59 26.96
CA ILE A 9 -5.98 10.41 28.15
C ILE A 9 -6.13 11.89 27.81
N GLY A 10 -6.83 12.61 28.68
CA GLY A 10 -6.95 14.08 28.60
C GLY A 10 -7.55 14.58 27.30
N LYS A 11 -6.92 15.59 26.69
CA LYS A 11 -7.38 16.25 25.45
C LYS A 11 -7.32 15.33 24.23
N GLU A 12 -6.49 14.29 24.26
CA GLU A 12 -6.32 13.31 23.19
C GLU A 12 -7.45 12.28 23.11
N ASN A 13 -8.33 12.26 24.09
CA ASN A 13 -9.46 11.34 24.17
C ASN A 13 -10.67 11.79 23.32
N THR A 14 -10.41 12.11 22.04
CA THR A 14 -11.44 12.50 21.06
C THR A 14 -12.12 11.29 20.43
N ALA A 15 -13.26 11.49 19.77
CA ALA A 15 -13.93 10.42 19.02
C ALA A 15 -13.09 9.92 17.86
N GLU A 16 -12.36 10.83 17.20
CA GLU A 16 -11.44 10.54 16.10
C GLU A 16 -10.29 9.65 16.58
N ASN A 17 -9.62 10.04 17.66
CA ASN A 17 -8.50 9.28 18.21
C ASN A 17 -8.93 7.91 18.74
N LYS A 18 -10.12 7.80 19.30
CA LYS A 18 -10.69 6.49 19.69
C LYS A 18 -10.91 5.58 18.48
N GLU A 19 -11.38 6.15 17.39
CA GLU A 19 -11.60 5.36 16.18
C GLU A 19 -10.28 4.96 15.52
N MET A 20 -9.28 5.84 15.52
CA MET A 20 -7.91 5.51 15.10
C MET A 20 -7.31 4.39 15.95
N ALA A 21 -7.47 4.46 17.28
CA ALA A 21 -7.01 3.42 18.20
C ALA A 21 -7.65 2.06 17.88
N ARG A 22 -8.98 2.04 17.70
CA ARG A 22 -9.70 0.81 17.32
C ARG A 22 -9.21 0.21 15.99
N TRP A 23 -8.91 1.08 15.03
CA TRP A 23 -8.32 0.63 13.77
C TRP A 23 -6.92 0.07 13.97
N HIS A 24 -6.10 0.74 14.77
CA HIS A 24 -4.78 0.24 15.12
C HIS A 24 -4.87 -1.17 15.75
N ASP A 25 -5.73 -1.36 16.74
CA ASP A 25 -5.93 -2.68 17.36
C ASP A 25 -6.36 -3.75 16.34
N PHE A 26 -7.17 -3.36 15.36
CA PHE A 26 -7.60 -4.26 14.30
C PHE A 26 -6.46 -4.65 13.35
N ILE A 27 -5.63 -3.68 12.92
CA ILE A 27 -4.61 -3.87 11.90
C ILE A 27 -3.26 -4.32 12.47
N PHE A 28 -2.97 -4.03 13.74
CA PHE A 28 -1.69 -4.25 14.38
C PHE A 28 -1.12 -5.68 14.22
N PRO A 29 -1.91 -6.76 14.35
CA PRO A 29 -1.39 -8.11 14.13
C PRO A 29 -0.81 -8.32 12.73
N LEU A 30 -1.37 -7.62 11.73
CA LEU A 30 -0.88 -7.66 10.36
C LEU A 30 0.38 -6.80 10.21
N GLU A 31 0.37 -5.58 10.75
CA GLU A 31 1.49 -4.65 10.78
C GLU A 31 2.72 -5.27 11.46
N ASP A 32 2.52 -5.89 12.61
CA ASP A 32 3.57 -6.56 13.39
C ASP A 32 4.31 -7.62 12.56
N LYS A 33 3.57 -8.42 11.79
CA LYS A 33 4.17 -9.41 10.87
C LYS A 33 4.77 -8.76 9.61
N ALA A 34 4.14 -7.72 9.07
CA ALA A 34 4.58 -7.08 7.83
C ALA A 34 5.87 -6.28 8.02
N VAL A 35 5.97 -5.51 9.11
CA VAL A 35 7.02 -4.49 9.30
C VAL A 35 8.11 -4.97 10.26
N TYR A 36 7.75 -5.71 11.31
CA TYR A 36 8.67 -6.08 12.39
C TYR A 36 9.31 -7.47 12.21
N PHE A 37 9.77 -7.77 11.01
CA PHE A 37 10.35 -9.09 10.69
C PHE A 37 11.46 -9.53 11.65
N MET A 38 12.37 -8.62 12.04
CA MET A 38 13.49 -8.95 12.91
C MET A 38 13.05 -9.49 14.28
N GLY A 39 11.88 -9.09 14.74
CA GLY A 39 11.28 -9.59 15.99
C GLY A 39 10.43 -10.84 15.82
N LYS A 40 9.73 -10.98 14.72
CA LYS A 40 8.70 -12.02 14.51
C LYS A 40 9.11 -13.13 13.55
N HIS A 41 10.09 -12.89 12.67
CA HIS A 41 10.57 -13.86 11.66
C HIS A 41 9.45 -14.49 10.80
N SER A 42 8.34 -13.74 10.60
CA SER A 42 7.19 -14.22 9.84
C SER A 42 7.51 -14.44 8.37
N THR A 43 6.90 -15.48 7.77
CA THR A 43 6.96 -15.77 6.34
C THR A 43 5.58 -15.61 5.70
N TYR A 44 5.48 -15.80 4.39
CA TYR A 44 4.19 -15.75 3.70
C TYR A 44 3.21 -16.84 4.18
N VAL A 45 3.73 -17.94 4.71
CA VAL A 45 2.91 -19.04 5.27
C VAL A 45 2.11 -18.57 6.50
N ASP A 46 2.69 -17.66 7.30
CA ASP A 46 2.02 -17.07 8.47
C ASP A 46 1.19 -15.85 8.11
N PHE A 47 1.68 -15.06 7.13
CA PHE A 47 1.12 -13.76 6.83
C PHE A 47 -0.11 -13.84 5.94
N PHE A 48 -0.10 -14.68 4.90
CA PHE A 48 -1.22 -14.74 3.95
C PHE A 48 -2.53 -15.18 4.59
N PRO A 49 -2.57 -16.23 5.43
CA PRO A 49 -3.80 -16.59 6.15
C PRO A 49 -4.30 -15.46 7.08
N LEU A 50 -3.37 -14.74 7.72
CA LEU A 50 -3.74 -13.60 8.56
C LEU A 50 -4.30 -12.44 7.73
N LEU A 51 -3.71 -12.17 6.56
CA LEU A 51 -4.22 -11.14 5.64
C LEU A 51 -5.64 -11.50 5.17
N GLU A 52 -5.89 -12.74 4.76
CA GLU A 52 -7.22 -13.21 4.36
C GLU A 52 -8.24 -13.08 5.51
N GLU A 53 -7.86 -13.48 6.73
CA GLU A 53 -8.70 -13.28 7.93
C GLU A 53 -9.07 -11.82 8.14
N LYS A 54 -8.12 -10.88 7.96
CA LYS A 54 -8.37 -9.46 8.10
C LYS A 54 -9.24 -8.89 6.99
N LEU A 55 -9.07 -9.37 5.76
CA LEU A 55 -9.92 -9.01 4.62
C LEU A 55 -11.38 -9.45 4.86
N ASP A 56 -11.59 -10.66 5.31
CA ASP A 56 -12.92 -11.18 5.63
C ASP A 56 -13.60 -10.36 6.75
N LYS A 57 -12.83 -10.02 7.78
CA LYS A 57 -13.33 -9.22 8.91
C LYS A 57 -13.52 -7.74 8.57
N LEU A 58 -12.85 -7.23 7.53
CA LEU A 58 -12.96 -5.83 7.14
C LEU A 58 -14.40 -5.43 6.77
N GLY A 59 -15.13 -6.31 6.08
CA GLY A 59 -16.55 -6.10 5.76
C GLY A 59 -17.46 -5.93 6.98
N SER A 60 -17.10 -6.55 8.10
CA SER A 60 -17.83 -6.48 9.37
C SER A 60 -17.33 -5.36 10.30
N TYR A 61 -16.20 -4.71 9.97
CA TYR A 61 -15.64 -3.61 10.77
C TYR A 61 -16.54 -2.38 10.73
N LYS A 62 -17.27 -2.14 11.81
CA LYS A 62 -18.18 -0.99 11.93
C LYS A 62 -17.42 0.24 12.37
N VAL A 63 -17.24 1.18 11.46
CA VAL A 63 -16.70 2.52 11.76
C VAL A 63 -17.70 3.29 12.61
N LYS A 64 -17.23 3.84 13.71
CA LYS A 64 -18.01 4.79 14.51
C LYS A 64 -17.87 6.17 13.89
N LYS A 65 -18.97 6.72 13.40
CA LYS A 65 -19.00 8.10 12.91
C LYS A 65 -18.66 9.08 14.02
N THR A 66 -17.86 10.06 13.67
CA THR A 66 -17.54 11.20 14.54
C THR A 66 -18.41 12.40 14.16
N LYS A 67 -18.23 13.53 14.84
CA LYS A 67 -18.87 14.80 14.43
C LYS A 67 -18.05 15.49 13.31
N ASN A 68 -16.87 14.99 13.03
CA ASN A 68 -15.94 15.52 12.02
C ASN A 68 -16.11 14.78 10.70
N LYS A 69 -16.89 15.36 9.79
CA LYS A 69 -17.16 14.77 8.48
C LYS A 69 -15.90 14.61 7.62
N VAL A 70 -14.93 15.52 7.76
CA VAL A 70 -13.67 15.45 7.02
C VAL A 70 -12.89 14.23 7.49
N PHE A 71 -12.77 14.04 8.80
CA PHE A 71 -12.16 12.85 9.36
C PHE A 71 -12.86 11.57 8.88
N ASP A 72 -14.18 11.50 8.99
CA ASP A 72 -14.94 10.29 8.64
C ASP A 72 -14.71 9.87 7.18
N THR A 73 -14.61 10.85 6.26
CA THR A 73 -14.34 10.60 4.84
C THR A 73 -12.89 10.17 4.62
N THR A 74 -11.93 10.92 5.15
CA THR A 74 -10.49 10.66 4.97
C THR A 74 -10.10 9.33 5.64
N PHE A 75 -10.71 9.00 6.76
CA PHE A 75 -10.43 7.76 7.48
C PHE A 75 -10.87 6.51 6.72
N ALA A 76 -11.91 6.60 5.90
CA ALA A 76 -12.31 5.49 5.02
C ALA A 76 -11.19 5.16 4.02
N ASP A 77 -10.60 6.18 3.39
CA ASP A 77 -9.47 6.02 2.48
C ASP A 77 -8.21 5.59 3.22
N PHE A 78 -7.92 6.18 4.40
CA PHE A 78 -6.78 5.82 5.23
C PHE A 78 -6.78 4.30 5.51
N ARG A 79 -7.88 3.73 5.99
CA ARG A 79 -7.95 2.29 6.30
C ARG A 79 -7.70 1.39 5.09
N LYS A 80 -8.20 1.81 3.93
CA LYS A 80 -7.97 1.11 2.66
C LYS A 80 -6.47 1.09 2.30
N TYR A 81 -5.82 2.26 2.40
CA TYR A 81 -4.40 2.37 2.08
C TYR A 81 -3.51 1.72 3.13
N ASP A 82 -3.91 1.74 4.39
CA ASP A 82 -3.19 1.12 5.48
C ASP A 82 -3.16 -0.41 5.37
N LEU A 83 -4.29 -1.02 4.99
CA LEU A 83 -4.34 -2.45 4.68
C LEU A 83 -3.45 -2.79 3.47
N LEU A 84 -3.56 -2.01 2.40
CA LEU A 84 -2.71 -2.17 1.20
C LEU A 84 -1.23 -2.00 1.54
N PHE A 85 -0.90 -1.01 2.38
CA PHE A 85 0.47 -0.77 2.83
C PHE A 85 1.05 -2.00 3.53
N ASN A 86 0.35 -2.57 4.48
CA ASN A 86 0.81 -3.74 5.21
C ASN A 86 0.99 -4.95 4.28
N ALA A 87 0.06 -5.17 3.36
CA ALA A 87 0.15 -6.25 2.37
C ALA A 87 1.37 -6.08 1.45
N VAL A 88 1.58 -4.87 0.92
CA VAL A 88 2.69 -4.55 0.02
C VAL A 88 4.02 -4.55 0.77
N GLN A 89 4.07 -3.92 1.95
CA GLN A 89 5.26 -3.83 2.77
C GLN A 89 5.78 -5.21 3.19
N PHE A 90 4.87 -6.16 3.46
CA PHE A 90 5.25 -7.54 3.74
C PHE A 90 6.13 -8.13 2.63
N ILE A 91 5.76 -7.94 1.37
CA ILE A 91 6.50 -8.50 0.21
C ILE A 91 7.87 -7.84 0.03
N TYR A 92 7.96 -6.53 0.29
CA TYR A 92 9.21 -5.77 0.14
C TYR A 92 10.13 -5.79 1.37
N THR A 93 9.69 -6.37 2.48
CA THR A 93 10.55 -6.57 3.66
C THR A 93 11.42 -7.81 3.45
N VAL A 94 12.73 -7.67 3.68
CA VAL A 94 13.68 -8.78 3.57
C VAL A 94 13.29 -9.90 4.54
N ARG A 95 13.19 -11.14 4.02
CA ARG A 95 12.73 -12.32 4.77
C ARG A 95 13.53 -13.55 4.41
N THR A 96 13.44 -14.57 5.27
CA THR A 96 14.09 -15.88 5.04
C THR A 96 13.40 -16.68 3.94
N ALA A 97 12.11 -16.45 3.69
CA ALA A 97 11.37 -17.09 2.61
C ALA A 97 10.41 -16.08 1.96
N HIS A 98 10.45 -16.03 0.64
CA HIS A 98 9.57 -15.20 -0.19
C HIS A 98 8.59 -16.09 -0.97
N PRO A 99 7.35 -15.62 -1.21
CA PRO A 99 6.38 -16.37 -2.00
C PRO A 99 6.86 -16.46 -3.46
N GLN A 100 6.61 -17.61 -4.07
CA GLN A 100 6.66 -17.76 -5.52
C GLN A 100 5.36 -17.25 -6.12
N LYS A 101 5.29 -17.12 -7.45
CA LYS A 101 4.12 -16.57 -8.13
C LYS A 101 2.82 -17.32 -7.79
N GLU A 102 2.92 -18.63 -7.63
CA GLU A 102 1.81 -19.54 -7.33
C GLU A 102 1.31 -19.39 -5.90
N ASP A 103 2.17 -18.98 -4.97
CA ASP A 103 1.84 -18.82 -3.56
C ASP A 103 0.99 -17.58 -3.26
N PHE A 104 0.98 -16.60 -4.19
CA PHE A 104 0.25 -15.35 -3.97
C PHE A 104 -1.26 -15.60 -3.90
N ILE A 105 -1.88 -15.11 -2.83
CA ILE A 105 -3.34 -15.10 -2.67
C ILE A 105 -4.01 -14.11 -3.64
N ASP A 106 -5.29 -14.31 -3.89
CA ASP A 106 -6.07 -13.53 -4.87
C ASP A 106 -6.06 -12.02 -4.62
N TYR A 107 -5.98 -11.61 -3.38
CA TYR A 107 -5.90 -10.20 -3.01
C TYR A 107 -4.83 -9.43 -3.83
N TYR A 108 -3.64 -9.99 -3.96
CA TYR A 108 -2.55 -9.35 -4.71
C TYR A 108 -2.82 -9.29 -6.21
N ARG A 109 -3.48 -10.32 -6.75
CA ARG A 109 -3.89 -10.36 -8.16
C ARG A 109 -5.01 -9.38 -8.47
N GLN A 110 -5.84 -9.06 -7.47
CA GLN A 110 -6.99 -8.16 -7.60
C GLN A 110 -6.68 -6.70 -7.28
N ILE A 111 -5.42 -6.33 -6.94
CA ILE A 111 -5.05 -4.93 -6.72
C ILE A 111 -5.41 -4.11 -7.98
N ASP A 112 -6.32 -3.16 -7.81
CA ASP A 112 -6.81 -2.29 -8.88
C ASP A 112 -6.04 -0.96 -8.87
N ILE A 113 -4.94 -0.92 -9.61
CA ILE A 113 -4.07 0.26 -9.72
C ILE A 113 -4.81 1.49 -10.24
N PRO A 114 -5.63 1.41 -11.33
CA PRO A 114 -6.46 2.52 -11.78
C PRO A 114 -7.41 3.05 -10.70
N ALA A 115 -8.02 2.19 -9.90
CA ALA A 115 -8.91 2.61 -8.82
C ALA A 115 -8.16 3.34 -7.70
N ILE A 116 -6.95 2.90 -7.36
CA ILE A 116 -6.09 3.56 -6.37
C ILE A 116 -5.70 4.97 -6.83
N ALA A 117 -5.42 5.13 -8.13
CA ALA A 117 -4.97 6.38 -8.73
C ALA A 117 -6.13 7.28 -9.23
N ARG A 118 -7.40 6.90 -9.01
CA ARG A 118 -8.56 7.69 -9.49
C ARG A 118 -8.64 9.06 -8.84
N THR A 119 -8.25 9.16 -7.58
CA THR A 119 -8.23 10.40 -6.82
C THR A 119 -6.85 10.63 -6.22
N ALA A 120 -6.54 11.88 -5.84
CA ALA A 120 -5.31 12.18 -5.13
C ALA A 120 -5.31 11.72 -3.65
N GLY A 121 -6.32 10.98 -3.20
CA GLY A 121 -6.49 10.56 -1.82
C GLY A 121 -5.31 9.76 -1.26
N ILE A 122 -4.64 8.96 -2.10
CA ILE A 122 -3.44 8.21 -1.69
C ILE A 122 -2.29 9.13 -1.25
N LEU A 123 -2.22 10.36 -1.77
CA LEU A 123 -1.18 11.33 -1.39
C LEU A 123 -1.36 11.82 0.06
N ASN A 124 -2.55 11.67 0.63
CA ASN A 124 -2.82 11.98 2.03
C ASN A 124 -2.39 10.85 2.99
N TYR A 125 -2.05 9.68 2.45
CA TYR A 125 -1.52 8.58 3.26
C TYR A 125 0.01 8.73 3.42
N PRO A 126 0.58 8.45 4.60
CA PRO A 126 2.03 8.51 4.81
C PRO A 126 2.77 7.66 3.77
N ASN A 127 3.70 8.27 3.05
CA ASN A 127 4.42 7.63 1.93
C ASN A 127 3.51 7.08 0.81
N GLY A 128 2.32 7.66 0.60
CA GLY A 128 1.31 7.14 -0.32
C GLY A 128 1.79 7.01 -1.76
N LEU A 129 2.61 7.93 -2.25
CA LEU A 129 3.19 7.82 -3.58
C LEU A 129 4.10 6.58 -3.71
N ARG A 130 4.95 6.33 -2.70
CA ARG A 130 5.79 5.13 -2.67
C ARG A 130 4.95 3.86 -2.58
N LEU A 131 3.90 3.88 -1.76
CA LEU A 131 2.94 2.78 -1.68
C LEU A 131 2.33 2.48 -3.06
N PHE A 132 1.88 3.52 -3.78
CA PHE A 132 1.32 3.36 -5.12
C PHE A 132 2.30 2.70 -6.07
N VAL A 133 3.54 3.19 -6.13
CA VAL A 133 4.58 2.63 -7.01
C VAL A 133 4.89 1.17 -6.63
N ASN A 134 5.03 0.86 -5.36
CA ASN A 134 5.28 -0.50 -4.89
C ASN A 134 4.11 -1.44 -5.22
N ALA A 135 2.86 -0.99 -5.06
CA ALA A 135 1.67 -1.77 -5.41
C ALA A 135 1.61 -2.03 -6.93
N TYR A 136 1.93 -1.02 -7.74
CA TYR A 136 2.03 -1.17 -9.19
C TYR A 136 3.07 -2.22 -9.59
N MET A 137 4.27 -2.13 -9.04
CA MET A 137 5.35 -3.07 -9.31
C MET A 137 4.97 -4.50 -8.90
N LEU A 138 4.37 -4.64 -7.73
CA LEU A 138 3.89 -5.92 -7.22
C LEU A 138 2.81 -6.51 -8.13
N LYS A 139 1.83 -5.70 -8.56
CA LYS A 139 0.79 -6.13 -9.50
C LYS A 139 1.39 -6.67 -10.80
N SER A 140 2.40 -5.97 -11.34
CA SER A 140 3.11 -6.41 -12.55
C SER A 140 3.85 -7.73 -12.35
N MET A 141 4.34 -8.01 -11.14
CA MET A 141 5.05 -9.23 -10.81
C MET A 141 4.10 -10.44 -10.69
N VAL A 142 2.89 -10.23 -10.12
CA VAL A 142 1.95 -11.34 -9.84
C VAL A 142 0.95 -11.60 -10.96
N SER A 143 0.76 -10.66 -11.90
CA SER A 143 -0.18 -10.85 -13.02
C SER A 143 0.36 -11.88 -14.03
N ASP A 144 -0.57 -12.60 -14.65
CA ASP A 144 -0.28 -13.59 -15.68
C ASP A 144 0.00 -12.99 -17.06
N SER A 145 -0.08 -11.68 -17.22
CA SER A 145 0.25 -11.00 -18.46
C SER A 145 1.74 -11.19 -18.78
N SER A 146 2.04 -12.42 -19.10
CA SER A 146 3.31 -12.87 -19.63
C SER A 146 3.38 -12.49 -21.12
N SER A 147 3.70 -11.24 -21.40
CA SER A 147 4.67 -10.98 -22.46
C SER A 147 6.01 -11.50 -21.95
N ALA A 148 6.07 -12.83 -21.77
CA ALA A 148 7.17 -13.56 -21.14
C ALA A 148 8.43 -13.64 -22.03
N GLY A 149 8.59 -12.73 -22.97
CA GLY A 149 9.74 -12.65 -23.86
C GLY A 149 10.62 -11.43 -23.67
N GLU A 150 10.07 -10.33 -23.17
CA GLU A 150 10.87 -9.13 -22.91
C GLU A 150 10.99 -8.93 -21.40
N LYS A 151 12.17 -9.28 -20.85
CA LYS A 151 12.59 -8.75 -19.55
C LYS A 151 12.40 -7.25 -19.62
N ARG A 152 11.35 -6.70 -18.98
CA ARG A 152 11.19 -5.25 -18.87
C ARG A 152 12.49 -4.70 -18.29
N LYS A 153 13.32 -4.13 -19.13
CA LYS A 153 14.68 -3.66 -18.78
C LYS A 153 14.66 -2.61 -17.68
N ASN A 154 13.53 -1.94 -17.51
CA ASN A 154 13.29 -1.00 -16.42
C ASN A 154 11.77 -0.89 -16.17
N PRO A 155 11.22 -1.49 -15.10
CA PRO A 155 9.79 -1.43 -14.81
C PRO A 155 9.27 -0.02 -14.57
N VAL A 156 10.14 0.88 -14.09
CA VAL A 156 9.82 2.30 -13.90
C VAL A 156 9.63 3.01 -15.24
N SER A 157 10.53 2.76 -16.20
CA SER A 157 10.44 3.33 -17.55
C SER A 157 9.19 2.81 -18.29
N ALA A 158 8.83 1.53 -18.08
CA ALA A 158 7.61 0.96 -18.63
C ALA A 158 6.38 1.63 -18.01
N MET A 159 6.33 1.80 -16.68
CA MET A 159 5.26 2.50 -16.00
C MET A 159 5.08 3.92 -16.55
N LEU A 160 6.17 4.67 -16.72
CA LEU A 160 6.10 6.06 -17.20
C LEU A 160 5.69 6.16 -18.68
N LYS A 161 6.10 5.23 -19.51
CA LYS A 161 5.83 5.30 -20.97
C LYS A 161 4.50 4.65 -21.35
N GLU A 162 4.20 3.51 -20.79
CA GLU A 162 3.09 2.66 -21.23
C GLU A 162 1.87 2.79 -20.33
N ASP A 163 2.07 2.92 -19.03
CA ASP A 163 1.01 2.80 -18.03
C ASP A 163 0.59 4.13 -17.40
N VAL A 164 1.35 5.22 -17.58
CA VAL A 164 0.94 6.57 -17.14
C VAL A 164 -0.40 6.98 -17.77
N GLY A 165 -0.70 6.50 -18.98
CA GLY A 165 -1.99 6.68 -19.62
C GLY A 165 -3.18 6.08 -18.84
N MET A 166 -2.95 5.03 -18.03
CA MET A 166 -3.97 4.42 -17.18
C MET A 166 -4.24 5.20 -15.90
N ILE A 167 -3.34 6.10 -15.52
CA ILE A 167 -3.51 6.98 -14.37
C ILE A 167 -4.33 8.18 -14.83
N SER A 168 -5.59 8.24 -14.42
CA SER A 168 -6.48 9.34 -14.81
C SER A 168 -6.21 10.66 -14.06
N ASN A 169 -5.52 10.61 -12.92
CA ASN A 169 -5.28 11.76 -12.05
C ASN A 169 -3.94 12.43 -12.37
N ASP A 170 -3.99 13.65 -12.90
CA ASP A 170 -2.78 14.38 -13.32
C ASP A 170 -1.86 14.78 -12.15
N THR A 171 -2.40 14.97 -10.95
CA THR A 171 -1.58 15.22 -9.76
C THR A 171 -0.70 14.01 -9.45
N ILE A 172 -1.27 12.82 -9.47
CA ILE A 172 -0.49 11.57 -9.26
C ILE A 172 0.54 11.38 -10.36
N LYS A 173 0.19 11.64 -11.62
CA LYS A 173 1.16 11.60 -12.73
C LYS A 173 2.34 12.53 -12.49
N GLY A 174 2.06 13.78 -12.11
CA GLY A 174 3.08 14.79 -11.82
C GLY A 174 3.99 14.37 -10.66
N GLU A 175 3.42 13.88 -9.57
CA GLU A 175 4.18 13.42 -8.40
C GLU A 175 5.06 12.20 -8.73
N ILE A 176 4.57 11.26 -9.54
CA ILE A 176 5.36 10.12 -10.03
C ILE A 176 6.53 10.63 -10.88
N ALA A 177 6.28 11.54 -11.82
CA ALA A 177 7.32 12.11 -12.66
C ALA A 177 8.40 12.83 -11.83
N LEU A 178 7.99 13.61 -10.83
CA LEU A 178 8.90 14.30 -9.90
C LEU A 178 9.72 13.31 -9.07
N MET A 179 9.11 12.27 -8.53
CA MET A 179 9.80 11.25 -7.76
C MET A 179 10.90 10.57 -8.58
N PHE A 180 10.62 10.21 -9.83
CA PHE A 180 11.57 9.54 -10.68
C PHE A 180 12.64 10.47 -11.26
N SER A 181 12.31 11.74 -11.51
CA SER A 181 13.31 12.75 -11.92
C SER A 181 14.34 12.97 -10.81
N GLY A 182 13.91 12.98 -9.55
CA GLY A 182 14.81 13.07 -8.40
C GLY A 182 15.72 11.85 -8.21
N MET A 183 15.29 10.67 -8.67
CA MET A 183 16.07 9.43 -8.60
C MET A 183 17.07 9.31 -9.78
N SER A 184 16.77 9.94 -10.91
CA SER A 184 17.62 9.88 -12.11
C SER A 184 18.63 11.03 -12.06
N LYS A 185 19.89 10.72 -11.71
CA LYS A 185 21.01 11.68 -11.75
C LYS A 185 21.68 11.77 -13.11
N THR A 186 21.16 11.12 -14.14
CA THR A 186 21.74 11.07 -15.47
C THR A 186 20.85 11.73 -16.51
N GLN A 187 21.46 12.35 -17.53
CA GLN A 187 20.77 13.01 -18.64
C GLN A 187 19.82 12.10 -19.41
N VAL A 188 20.11 10.79 -19.43
CA VAL A 188 19.25 9.77 -20.03
C VAL A 188 17.86 9.73 -19.34
N GLY A 189 17.81 10.04 -18.03
CA GLY A 189 16.55 10.15 -17.33
C GLY A 189 15.71 11.33 -17.79
N LEU A 190 16.31 12.47 -18.07
CA LEU A 190 15.62 13.70 -18.51
C LEU A 190 15.01 13.55 -19.91
N GLU A 191 15.65 12.85 -20.81
CA GLU A 191 15.12 12.58 -22.17
C GLU A 191 13.89 11.68 -22.18
N GLN A 192 13.70 10.89 -21.12
CA GLN A 192 12.52 10.04 -20.97
C GLN A 192 11.26 10.81 -20.54
N TYR A 193 11.41 12.10 -20.13
CA TYR A 193 10.31 12.97 -19.71
C TYR A 193 9.88 13.99 -20.78
N LYS A 194 10.54 14.01 -21.94
CA LYS A 194 10.14 14.80 -23.11
C LYS A 194 9.15 14.03 -23.97
#